data_d097d2ce8328206ec8a3ee674b17fc0a
#
_entry.id   d097d2ce8328206ec8a3ee674b17fc0a
#
_cell.length_a   1.000
_cell.length_b   1.000
_cell.length_c   1.000
_cell.angle_alpha   90.00
_cell.angle_beta   90.00
_cell.angle_gamma   90.00
#
_symmetry.space_group_name_H-M   'P 1'
#
loop_
_entity.id
_entity.type
_entity.pdbx_description
1 polymer ?
#
loop_
_entity_poly.entity_id
_entity_poly.type
_entity_poly.pdbx_seq_one_letter_code
_entity_poly.pdbx_strand_id
1 'polypeptide(L)'
;MIELESIRLEKQLKSAGHSCIYLARDRESGQRRIYREFEGKGDVYQKLAQLHCPHLPQIYQVQEVGNRTAVVEEFITGDTLAFLLEKGFLPEAEAADIICQLCDALTVLHQAGIVHRDIKPENLILRGSE
;
A
#
# COMPACT_ATOMS: atom_id res chain seq x y z
N MET A 1 -9.75 -4.48 17.88
CA MET A 1 -9.19 -4.83 16.54
C MET A 1 -10.24 -5.58 15.73
N ILE A 2 -10.36 -5.24 14.46
CA ILE A 2 -11.28 -5.92 13.55
C ILE A 2 -10.70 -7.26 13.15
N GLU A 3 -11.46 -8.33 13.35
CA GLU A 3 -11.01 -9.66 12.96
C GLU A 3 -11.54 -10.02 11.58
N LEU A 4 -10.65 -10.47 10.70
CA LEU A 4 -11.00 -10.93 9.38
C LEU A 4 -10.63 -12.40 9.25
N GLU A 5 -11.59 -13.21 8.83
CA GLU A 5 -11.38 -14.66 8.71
C GLU A 5 -10.45 -15.04 7.56
N SER A 6 -10.32 -14.15 6.58
CA SER A 6 -9.52 -14.42 5.39
C SER A 6 -8.01 -14.38 5.63
N ILE A 7 -7.57 -13.77 6.73
CA ILE A 7 -6.15 -13.58 7.01
C ILE A 7 -5.78 -14.00 8.41
N ARG A 8 -4.46 -14.24 8.59
CA ARG A 8 -3.86 -14.45 9.90
C ARG A 8 -2.79 -13.38 10.09
N LEU A 9 -2.87 -12.64 11.20
CA LEU A 9 -1.85 -11.64 11.52
C LEU A 9 -0.59 -12.32 12.00
N GLU A 10 0.57 -11.88 11.52
CA GLU A 10 1.86 -12.48 11.87
C GLU A 10 2.74 -11.56 12.68
N LYS A 11 2.88 -10.29 12.28
CA LYS A 11 3.81 -9.39 12.92
C LYS A 11 3.31 -7.96 12.83
N GLN A 12 3.33 -7.24 13.94
CA GLN A 12 3.00 -5.83 13.94
C GLN A 12 4.18 -5.05 13.37
N LEU A 13 3.93 -4.27 12.32
CA LEU A 13 4.95 -3.47 11.66
C LEU A 13 4.97 -2.04 12.17
N LYS A 14 3.80 -1.48 12.49
CA LYS A 14 3.68 -0.10 12.92
C LYS A 14 2.43 0.08 13.76
N SER A 15 2.53 0.94 14.77
CA SER A 15 1.38 1.38 15.55
C SER A 15 1.59 2.84 15.89
N ALA A 16 0.62 3.68 15.58
CA ALA A 16 0.71 5.12 15.84
C ALA A 16 -0.70 5.67 16.04
N GLY A 17 -0.98 6.16 17.24
CA GLY A 17 -2.28 6.73 17.57
C GLY A 17 -3.39 5.70 17.39
N HIS A 18 -4.32 6.00 16.50
CA HIS A 18 -5.48 5.15 16.24
C HIS A 18 -5.33 4.23 15.03
N SER A 19 -4.10 4.05 14.56
CA SER A 19 -3.85 3.20 13.40
C SER A 19 -2.77 2.16 13.68
N CYS A 20 -2.85 1.04 12.99
CA CYS A 20 -1.84 -0.01 13.08
C CYS A 20 -1.69 -0.72 11.75
N ILE A 21 -0.50 -1.29 11.53
CA ILE A 21 -0.17 -2.03 10.32
C ILE A 21 0.48 -3.34 10.72
N TYR A 22 0.00 -4.44 10.16
CA TYR A 22 0.51 -5.77 10.42
C TYR A 22 0.93 -6.46 9.13
N LEU A 23 1.97 -7.28 9.23
CA LEU A 23 2.22 -8.29 8.23
C LEU A 23 1.20 -9.42 8.48
N ALA A 24 0.54 -9.85 7.43
CA ALA A 24 -0.48 -10.87 7.51
C ALA A 24 -0.26 -11.91 6.42
N ARG A 25 -1.02 -12.98 6.49
CA ARG A 25 -0.97 -14.04 5.50
C ARG A 25 -2.38 -14.45 5.14
N ASP A 26 -2.63 -14.56 3.83
CA ASP A 26 -3.91 -15.04 3.35
C ASP A 26 -4.04 -16.53 3.71
N ARG A 27 -5.12 -16.90 4.39
CA ARG A 27 -5.30 -18.27 4.88
C ARG A 27 -5.47 -19.30 3.79
N GLU A 28 -6.06 -18.90 2.67
CA GLU A 28 -6.32 -19.79 1.57
C GLU A 28 -5.10 -19.99 0.68
N SER A 29 -4.47 -18.90 0.25
CA SER A 29 -3.34 -18.98 -0.69
C SER A 29 -1.98 -19.10 -0.02
N GLY A 30 -1.88 -18.73 1.25
CA GLY A 30 -0.62 -18.67 1.96
C GLY A 30 0.26 -17.47 1.59
N GLN A 31 -0.23 -16.57 0.75
CA GLN A 31 0.53 -15.40 0.33
C GLN A 31 0.53 -14.32 1.39
N ARG A 32 1.60 -13.55 1.42
CA ARG A 32 1.71 -12.43 2.35
C ARG A 32 0.78 -11.31 1.94
N ARG A 33 0.32 -10.59 2.97
CA ARG A 33 -0.56 -9.43 2.84
C ARG A 33 -0.16 -8.38 3.84
N ILE A 34 -0.62 -7.16 3.62
CA ILE A 34 -0.55 -6.09 4.62
C ILE A 34 -1.96 -5.89 5.16
N TYR A 35 -2.08 -5.92 6.47
CA TYR A 35 -3.31 -5.57 7.16
C TYR A 35 -3.14 -4.18 7.75
N ARG A 36 -4.06 -3.30 7.43
CA ARG A 36 -4.06 -1.92 7.90
C ARG A 36 -5.38 -1.63 8.56
N GLU A 37 -5.33 -1.08 9.76
CA GLU A 37 -6.55 -0.69 10.46
C GLU A 37 -6.41 0.74 10.95
N PHE A 38 -7.46 1.52 10.79
CA PHE A 38 -7.44 2.92 11.18
C PHE A 38 -8.84 3.38 11.57
N GLU A 39 -8.88 4.50 12.30
CA GLU A 39 -10.13 5.16 12.65
C GLU A 39 -10.61 6.00 11.47
N GLY A 40 -11.90 5.90 11.15
CA GLY A 40 -12.50 6.62 10.05
C GLY A 40 -13.11 5.70 9.00
N LYS A 41 -13.57 6.30 7.92
CA LYS A 41 -14.23 5.60 6.82
C LYS A 41 -13.24 5.10 5.79
N GLY A 42 -13.63 4.04 5.06
CA GLY A 42 -12.80 3.41 4.07
C GLY A 42 -13.16 3.74 2.62
N ASP A 43 -13.79 4.88 2.38
CA ASP A 43 -14.28 5.23 1.03
C ASP A 43 -13.17 5.25 -0.01
N VAL A 44 -12.02 5.82 0.33
CA VAL A 44 -10.88 5.90 -0.57
C VAL A 44 -10.37 4.48 -0.89
N TYR A 45 -10.28 3.63 0.11
CA TYR A 45 -9.82 2.25 -0.10
C TYR A 45 -10.82 1.42 -0.90
N GLN A 46 -12.11 1.68 -0.76
CA GLN A 46 -13.12 1.02 -1.57
C GLN A 46 -13.00 1.42 -3.04
N LYS A 47 -12.67 2.68 -3.31
CA LYS A 47 -12.37 3.13 -4.67
C LYS A 47 -11.09 2.46 -5.19
N LEU A 48 -10.05 2.42 -4.37
CA LEU A 48 -8.79 1.78 -4.74
C LEU A 48 -8.97 0.30 -5.05
N ALA A 49 -9.85 -0.38 -4.34
CA ALA A 49 -10.12 -1.80 -4.55
C ALA A 49 -10.67 -2.10 -5.94
N GLN A 50 -11.27 -1.11 -6.59
CA GLN A 50 -11.83 -1.26 -7.92
C GLN A 50 -10.85 -0.91 -9.04
N LEU A 51 -9.67 -0.39 -8.68
CA LEU A 51 -8.66 0.00 -9.67
C LEU A 51 -7.71 -1.14 -9.95
N HIS A 52 -7.29 -1.24 -11.20
CA HIS A 52 -6.30 -2.22 -11.64
C HIS A 52 -5.15 -1.49 -12.29
N CYS A 53 -4.13 -1.17 -11.48
CA CYS A 53 -2.96 -0.46 -11.94
C CYS A 53 -1.72 -1.15 -11.41
N PRO A 54 -0.75 -1.54 -12.28
CA PRO A 54 0.45 -2.25 -11.82
C PRO A 54 1.34 -1.40 -10.91
N HIS A 55 1.13 -0.09 -10.88
CA HIS A 55 1.92 0.82 -10.05
C HIS A 55 1.24 1.16 -8.72
N LEU A 56 0.11 0.53 -8.43
CA LEU A 56 -0.61 0.71 -7.17
C LEU A 56 -0.78 -0.65 -6.50
N PRO A 57 -0.73 -0.71 -5.15
CA PRO A 57 -0.99 -1.98 -4.47
C PRO A 57 -2.43 -2.42 -4.71
N GLN A 58 -2.61 -3.72 -4.91
CA GLN A 58 -3.94 -4.28 -5.02
C GLN A 58 -4.59 -4.28 -3.63
N ILE A 59 -5.83 -3.85 -3.56
CA ILE A 59 -6.63 -3.91 -2.34
C ILE A 59 -7.52 -5.14 -2.44
N TYR A 60 -7.37 -6.07 -1.49
CA TYR A 60 -8.12 -7.33 -1.53
C TYR A 60 -9.41 -7.28 -0.74
N GLN A 61 -9.43 -6.51 0.35
CA GLN A 61 -10.60 -6.46 1.21
C GLN A 61 -10.64 -5.14 1.96
N VAL A 62 -11.82 -4.57 2.10
CA VAL A 62 -12.07 -3.38 2.91
C VAL A 62 -13.30 -3.69 3.77
N GLN A 63 -13.15 -3.54 5.07
CA GLN A 63 -14.26 -3.78 5.98
C GLN A 63 -14.39 -2.65 6.99
N GLU A 64 -15.57 -2.07 7.08
CA GLU A 64 -15.87 -1.03 8.06
C GLU A 64 -16.67 -1.63 9.20
N VAL A 65 -16.23 -1.35 10.43
CA VAL A 65 -16.94 -1.75 11.64
C VAL A 65 -17.01 -0.52 12.55
N GLY A 66 -18.21 0.04 12.72
CA GLY A 66 -18.37 1.28 13.47
C GLY A 66 -17.60 2.41 12.82
N ASN A 67 -16.71 3.03 13.58
CA ASN A 67 -15.88 4.14 13.09
C ASN A 67 -14.47 3.70 12.74
N ARG A 68 -14.26 2.40 12.52
CA ARG A 68 -12.94 1.88 12.16
C ARG A 68 -13.02 1.11 10.85
N THR A 69 -11.91 1.12 10.12
CA THR A 69 -11.80 0.44 8.83
C THR A 69 -10.58 -0.46 8.84
N ALA A 70 -10.76 -1.68 8.35
CA ALA A 70 -9.68 -2.64 8.15
C ALA A 70 -9.50 -2.86 6.65
N VAL A 71 -8.25 -2.86 6.20
CA VAL A 71 -7.89 -3.03 4.79
C VAL A 71 -6.87 -4.14 4.68
N VAL A 72 -7.08 -5.04 3.72
CA VAL A 72 -6.10 -6.05 3.35
C VAL A 72 -5.56 -5.67 1.99
N GLU A 73 -4.26 -5.42 1.92
CA GLU A 73 -3.63 -4.97 0.68
C GLU A 73 -2.44 -5.83 0.31
N GLU A 74 -2.02 -5.70 -0.92
CA GLU A 74 -0.90 -6.45 -1.48
C GLU A 74 0.38 -6.20 -0.70
N PHE A 75 1.12 -7.28 -0.40
CA PHE A 75 2.46 -7.17 0.16
C PHE A 75 3.43 -7.08 -1.02
N ILE A 76 4.12 -5.95 -1.13
CA ILE A 76 5.02 -5.68 -2.25
C ILE A 76 6.45 -5.87 -1.78
N THR A 77 7.20 -6.71 -2.50
CA THR A 77 8.62 -6.92 -2.25
C THR A 77 9.45 -5.96 -3.09
N GLY A 78 10.50 -5.42 -2.49
CA GLY A 78 11.38 -4.49 -3.14
C GLY A 78 11.91 -3.46 -2.15
N ASP A 79 12.81 -2.61 -2.62
CA ASP A 79 13.38 -1.54 -1.80
C ASP A 79 12.57 -0.26 -1.96
N THR A 80 12.48 0.53 -0.89
CA THR A 80 11.90 1.87 -1.02
C THR A 80 12.88 2.76 -1.79
N LEU A 81 12.34 3.79 -2.43
CA LEU A 81 13.19 4.77 -3.08
C LEU A 81 14.10 5.47 -2.07
N ALA A 82 13.59 5.73 -0.85
CA ALA A 82 14.40 6.32 0.22
C ALA A 82 15.65 5.49 0.53
N PHE A 83 15.49 4.17 0.62
CA PHE A 83 16.60 3.25 0.90
C PHE A 83 17.65 3.32 -0.21
N LEU A 84 17.20 3.34 -1.47
CA LEU A 84 18.11 3.40 -2.61
C LEU A 84 18.87 4.74 -2.66
N LEU A 85 18.19 5.84 -2.31
CA LEU A 85 18.83 7.15 -2.28
C LEU A 85 19.88 7.26 -1.17
N GLU A 86 19.70 6.56 -0.07
CA GLU A 86 20.71 6.50 0.99
C GLU A 86 22.01 5.82 0.54
N LYS A 87 21.91 4.87 -0.39
CA LYS A 87 23.06 4.16 -0.91
C LYS A 87 23.81 4.91 -1.99
N GLY A 88 23.20 5.96 -2.54
CA GLY A 88 23.81 6.76 -3.58
C GLY A 88 22.73 7.43 -4.41
N PHE A 89 23.15 8.14 -5.46
CA PHE A 89 22.17 8.76 -6.34
C PHE A 89 21.74 7.78 -7.45
N LEU A 90 20.56 8.02 -7.99
CA LEU A 90 20.04 7.23 -9.09
C LEU A 90 20.54 7.80 -10.42
N PRO A 91 20.91 6.95 -11.40
CA PRO A 91 21.15 7.42 -12.75
C PRO A 91 19.92 8.16 -13.29
N GLU A 92 20.18 9.17 -14.12
CA GLU A 92 19.11 10.02 -14.66
C GLU A 92 18.02 9.22 -15.38
N ALA A 93 18.41 8.23 -16.17
CA ALA A 93 17.46 7.41 -16.92
C ALA A 93 16.55 6.62 -15.99
N GLU A 94 17.08 6.08 -14.90
CA GLU A 94 16.28 5.33 -13.93
C GLU A 94 15.34 6.27 -13.15
N ALA A 95 15.84 7.45 -12.79
CA ALA A 95 15.02 8.44 -12.10
C ALA A 95 13.84 8.88 -12.98
N ALA A 96 14.10 9.11 -14.27
CA ALA A 96 13.05 9.50 -15.22
C ALA A 96 12.01 8.40 -15.36
N ASP A 97 12.42 7.14 -15.41
CA ASP A 97 11.50 6.01 -15.51
C ASP A 97 10.60 5.92 -14.27
N ILE A 98 11.18 6.09 -13.09
CA ILE A 98 10.41 6.08 -11.83
C ILE A 98 9.36 7.20 -11.83
N ILE A 99 9.74 8.40 -12.26
CA ILE A 99 8.82 9.53 -12.32
C ILE A 99 7.69 9.25 -13.31
N CYS A 100 7.98 8.66 -14.47
CA CYS A 100 6.96 8.31 -15.45
C CYS A 100 5.96 7.30 -14.87
N GLN A 101 6.44 6.28 -14.18
CA GLN A 101 5.56 5.30 -13.56
C GLN A 101 4.70 5.93 -12.45
N LEU A 102 5.29 6.83 -11.67
CA LEU A 102 4.56 7.57 -10.65
C LEU A 102 3.46 8.42 -11.26
N CYS A 103 3.75 9.12 -12.36
CA CYS A 103 2.76 9.92 -13.07
C CYS A 103 1.61 9.06 -13.60
N ASP A 104 1.90 7.87 -14.10
CA ASP A 104 0.87 6.94 -14.56
C ASP A 104 -0.05 6.56 -13.40
N ALA A 105 0.51 6.23 -12.24
CA ALA A 105 -0.27 5.89 -11.06
C ALA A 105 -1.12 7.07 -10.61
N LEU A 106 -0.56 8.28 -10.58
CA LEU A 106 -1.28 9.48 -10.19
C LEU A 106 -2.43 9.78 -11.15
N THR A 107 -2.24 9.54 -12.45
CA THR A 107 -3.28 9.72 -13.44
C THR A 107 -4.46 8.81 -13.15
N VAL A 108 -4.20 7.53 -12.84
CA VAL A 108 -5.25 6.58 -12.50
C VAL A 108 -6.00 7.04 -11.24
N LEU A 109 -5.28 7.47 -10.22
CA LEU A 109 -5.89 7.95 -8.98
C LEU A 109 -6.76 9.18 -9.22
N HIS A 110 -6.24 10.16 -9.95
CA HIS A 110 -6.97 11.40 -10.20
C HIS A 110 -8.23 11.16 -11.04
N GLN A 111 -8.20 10.26 -11.99
CA GLN A 111 -9.37 9.88 -12.76
C GLN A 111 -10.43 9.22 -11.90
N ALA A 112 -10.04 8.58 -10.81
CA ALA A 112 -10.97 7.99 -9.84
C ALA A 112 -11.40 8.99 -8.76
N GLY A 113 -10.95 10.23 -8.83
CA GLY A 113 -11.29 11.25 -7.85
C GLY A 113 -10.48 11.14 -6.55
N ILE A 114 -9.33 10.50 -6.59
CA ILE A 114 -8.48 10.31 -5.42
C ILE A 114 -7.24 11.19 -5.53
N VAL A 115 -6.95 11.95 -4.48
CA VAL A 115 -5.74 12.77 -4.39
C VAL A 115 -4.82 12.16 -3.34
N HIS A 116 -3.62 11.74 -3.78
CA HIS A 116 -2.59 11.26 -2.86
C HIS A 116 -1.95 12.47 -2.19
N ARG A 117 -1.81 12.45 -0.87
CA ARG A 117 -1.32 13.60 -0.12
C ARG A 117 0.02 13.34 0.57
N ASP A 118 0.64 12.18 0.32
CA ASP A 118 1.85 11.79 1.03
C ASP A 118 2.84 11.10 0.10
N ILE A 119 3.16 11.75 -1.02
CA ILE A 119 4.14 11.23 -1.97
C ILE A 119 5.53 11.63 -1.49
N LYS A 120 6.32 10.64 -1.16
CA LYS A 120 7.70 10.82 -0.71
C LYS A 120 8.48 9.52 -0.94
N PRO A 121 9.82 9.58 -0.98
CA PRO A 121 10.62 8.38 -1.28
C PRO A 121 10.37 7.19 -0.37
N GLU A 122 9.99 7.42 0.88
CA GLU A 122 9.69 6.35 1.84
C GLU A 122 8.44 5.56 1.46
N ASN A 123 7.55 6.14 0.67
CA ASN A 123 6.29 5.52 0.25
C ASN A 123 6.32 4.96 -1.16
N LEU A 124 7.48 4.98 -1.83
CA LEU A 124 7.65 4.43 -3.16
C LEU A 124 8.50 3.17 -3.06
N ILE A 125 7.95 2.05 -3.53
CA ILE A 125 8.63 0.76 -3.50
C ILE A 125 8.94 0.35 -4.93
N LEU A 126 10.21 0.01 -5.20
CA LEU A 126 10.62 -0.49 -6.49
C LEU A 126 10.42 -2.00 -6.49
N ARG A 127 9.31 -2.43 -7.09
CA ARG A 127 8.88 -3.82 -7.08
C ARG A 127 9.92 -4.72 -7.71
N GLY A 128 10.24 -5.83 -7.02
CA GLY A 128 11.16 -6.81 -7.54
C GLY A 128 12.62 -6.43 -7.49
N SER A 129 12.99 -5.42 -6.71
CA SER A 129 14.36 -4.95 -6.60
C SER A 129 15.15 -5.65 -5.48
N GLU A 130 14.80 -6.85 -5.15
CA GLU A 130 15.50 -7.63 -4.13
C GLU A 130 16.81 -8.23 -4.63
#